data_212285395d6d1f7af8c6404282e213e5
#
_entry.id   212285395d6d1f7af8c6404282e213e5
#
_cell.length_a   1.000
_cell.length_b   1.000
_cell.length_c   1.000
_cell.angle_alpha   90.00
_cell.angle_beta   90.00
_cell.angle_gamma   90.00
#
_symmetry.space_group_name_H-M   'P 1'
#
loop_
_entity.id
_entity.type
_entity.pdbx_description
1 polymer ?
#
loop_
_entity_poly.entity_id
_entity_poly.type
_entity_poly.pdbx_seq_one_letter_code
_entity_poly.pdbx_strand_id
1 'polypeptide(L)'
;MIVIVTAMDKEYNLIREWLAKANVKNTALLKTGVGKVNAASGLSDFLSSVTSDVVTRVISVGCAGAAVEGLKPGNVIIGNSYCYHDVYCGEPNANGQIQGMPAVFPSDFSWIDMDERFRLGTIATGDKFVTTREQVLAIKDFLPKSYNVCAIDMESAALAQVCYKKGIGFTSIRVISDNPLEPSQTEQYAGFWDNLAEKAFNVVCKLL
;
A
#
# COMPACT_ATOMS: atom_id res chain seq x y z
N MET A 1 -5.82 14.93 -12.88
CA MET A 1 -4.61 14.99 -12.03
C MET A 1 -4.44 13.63 -11.33
N ILE A 2 -3.23 13.11 -11.28
CA ILE A 2 -2.87 11.94 -10.47
C ILE A 2 -2.40 12.42 -9.11
N VAL A 3 -2.82 11.74 -8.03
CA VAL A 3 -2.33 12.01 -6.66
C VAL A 3 -1.49 10.82 -6.22
N ILE A 4 -0.20 11.06 -5.97
CA ILE A 4 0.70 10.06 -5.39
C ILE A 4 0.72 10.28 -3.89
N VAL A 5 0.49 9.22 -3.12
CA VAL A 5 0.44 9.25 -1.65
C VAL A 5 1.55 8.39 -1.07
N THR A 6 2.28 8.95 -0.11
CA THR A 6 3.29 8.25 0.70
C THR A 6 3.01 8.45 2.18
N ALA A 7 3.50 7.57 3.03
CA ALA A 7 3.31 7.67 4.48
C ALA A 7 4.50 8.34 5.18
N MET A 8 5.74 8.00 4.80
CA MET A 8 6.96 8.37 5.49
C MET A 8 7.79 9.41 4.73
N ASP A 9 8.61 10.18 5.47
CA ASP A 9 9.54 11.15 4.87
C ASP A 9 10.53 10.50 3.91
N LYS A 10 11.02 9.30 4.23
CA LYS A 10 11.95 8.57 3.37
C LYS A 10 11.33 8.25 2.02
N GLU A 11 10.11 7.74 1.99
CA GLU A 11 9.35 7.45 0.77
C GLU A 11 9.07 8.74 -0.01
N TYR A 12 8.54 9.74 0.68
CA TYR A 12 8.22 11.04 0.09
C TYR A 12 9.42 11.67 -0.63
N ASN A 13 10.59 11.68 0.01
CA ASN A 13 11.78 12.30 -0.55
C ASN A 13 12.24 11.58 -1.83
N LEU A 14 12.25 10.24 -1.84
CA LEU A 14 12.61 9.45 -3.03
C LEU A 14 11.69 9.74 -4.21
N ILE A 15 10.38 9.74 -3.98
CA ILE A 15 9.39 10.04 -5.03
C ILE A 15 9.49 11.49 -5.50
N ARG A 16 9.63 12.44 -4.58
CA ARG A 16 9.78 13.87 -4.90
C ARG A 16 10.98 14.14 -5.80
N GLU A 17 12.13 13.56 -5.46
CA GLU A 17 13.36 13.72 -6.25
C GLU A 17 13.20 13.14 -7.66
N TRP A 18 12.55 11.99 -7.77
CA TRP A 18 12.28 11.39 -9.06
C TRP A 18 11.31 12.23 -9.90
N LEU A 19 10.19 12.66 -9.33
CA LEU A 19 9.22 13.52 -10.02
C LEU A 19 9.85 14.80 -10.54
N ALA A 20 10.74 15.42 -9.76
CA ALA A 20 11.47 16.62 -10.17
C ALA A 20 12.39 16.35 -11.36
N LYS A 21 13.11 15.23 -11.37
CA LYS A 21 14.01 14.83 -12.47
C LYS A 21 13.25 14.45 -13.75
N ALA A 22 12.15 13.74 -13.61
CA ALA A 22 11.33 13.26 -14.73
C ALA A 22 10.40 14.34 -15.30
N ASN A 23 10.29 15.51 -14.65
CA ASN A 23 9.41 16.62 -15.07
C ASN A 23 7.96 16.16 -15.29
N VAL A 24 7.45 15.30 -14.43
CA VAL A 24 6.09 14.76 -14.52
C VAL A 24 5.08 15.87 -14.25
N LYS A 25 4.15 16.08 -15.19
CA LYS A 25 3.13 17.12 -15.09
C LYS A 25 1.80 16.53 -14.60
N ASN A 26 0.92 17.39 -14.10
CA ASN A 26 -0.43 17.02 -13.67
C ASN A 26 -0.46 15.97 -12.56
N THR A 27 0.54 16.00 -11.68
CA THR A 27 0.70 15.07 -10.55
C THR A 27 0.91 15.87 -9.27
N ALA A 28 0.19 15.50 -8.21
CA ALA A 28 0.41 15.99 -6.85
C ALA A 28 1.06 14.89 -6.01
N LEU A 29 2.01 15.25 -5.16
CA LEU A 29 2.62 14.36 -4.18
C LEU A 29 2.18 14.74 -2.78
N LEU A 30 1.55 13.81 -2.08
CA LEU A 30 1.01 13.97 -0.73
C LEU A 30 1.73 13.05 0.24
N LYS A 31 2.15 13.60 1.40
CA LYS A 31 2.59 12.81 2.54
C LYS A 31 1.52 12.85 3.62
N THR A 32 0.98 11.70 4.00
CA THR A 32 -0.11 11.60 4.98
C THR A 32 0.35 11.32 6.40
N GLY A 33 1.47 10.63 6.58
CA GLY A 33 1.86 10.00 7.83
C GLY A 33 1.45 8.53 7.90
N VAL A 34 2.04 7.81 8.85
CA VAL A 34 1.85 6.36 9.05
C VAL A 34 0.53 6.07 9.74
N GLY A 35 -0.13 4.99 9.32
CA GLY A 35 -1.34 4.43 9.94
C GLY A 35 -2.64 4.90 9.29
N LYS A 36 -3.70 4.13 9.56
CA LYS A 36 -5.00 4.25 8.90
C LYS A 36 -5.64 5.64 9.01
N VAL A 37 -5.61 6.22 10.20
CA VAL A 37 -6.25 7.54 10.45
C VAL A 37 -5.49 8.64 9.72
N ASN A 38 -4.16 8.68 9.82
CA ASN A 38 -3.35 9.66 9.11
C ASN A 38 -3.53 9.55 7.60
N ALA A 39 -3.51 8.33 7.06
CA ALA A 39 -3.71 8.08 5.64
C ALA A 39 -5.08 8.57 5.17
N ALA A 40 -6.15 8.19 5.86
CA ALA A 40 -7.51 8.54 5.49
C ALA A 40 -7.80 10.04 5.65
N SER A 41 -7.39 10.66 6.76
CA SER A 41 -7.62 12.10 6.99
C SER A 41 -6.83 12.95 6.01
N GLY A 42 -5.52 12.68 5.84
CA GLY A 42 -4.68 13.46 4.94
C GLY A 42 -5.16 13.41 3.48
N LEU A 43 -5.56 12.22 3.00
CA LEU A 43 -6.13 12.11 1.66
C LEU A 43 -7.50 12.82 1.56
N SER A 44 -8.37 12.68 2.56
CA SER A 44 -9.69 13.32 2.57
C SER A 44 -9.58 14.84 2.58
N ASP A 45 -8.68 15.40 3.36
CA ASP A 45 -8.42 16.84 3.44
C ASP A 45 -7.91 17.36 2.09
N PHE A 46 -6.95 16.66 1.49
CA PHE A 46 -6.45 17.01 0.15
C PHE A 46 -7.57 16.98 -0.89
N LEU A 47 -8.34 15.90 -0.96
CA LEU A 47 -9.44 15.76 -1.93
C LEU A 47 -10.57 16.78 -1.70
N SER A 48 -10.70 17.30 -0.49
CA SER A 48 -11.66 18.36 -0.18
C SER A 48 -11.15 19.77 -0.54
N SER A 49 -9.83 19.93 -0.66
CA SER A 49 -9.21 21.21 -1.05
C SER A 49 -9.12 21.41 -2.57
N VAL A 50 -9.38 20.37 -3.37
CA VAL A 50 -9.40 20.42 -4.83
C VAL A 50 -10.80 20.09 -5.34
N THR A 51 -11.14 20.55 -6.54
CA THR A 51 -12.41 20.16 -7.19
C THR A 51 -12.38 18.66 -7.49
N SER A 52 -13.44 17.95 -7.11
CA SER A 52 -13.52 16.48 -7.20
C SER A 52 -13.24 15.91 -8.58
N ASP A 53 -13.64 16.63 -9.62
CA ASP A 53 -13.50 16.19 -11.03
C ASP A 53 -12.08 16.30 -11.59
N VAL A 54 -11.16 16.88 -10.82
CA VAL A 54 -9.76 17.07 -11.24
C VAL A 54 -8.91 15.83 -10.93
N VAL A 55 -9.24 15.09 -9.87
CA VAL A 55 -8.47 13.89 -9.49
C VAL A 55 -9.01 12.67 -10.21
N THR A 56 -8.21 12.12 -11.11
CA THR A 56 -8.58 10.94 -11.90
C THR A 56 -8.15 9.63 -11.23
N ARG A 57 -7.10 9.66 -10.43
CA ARG A 57 -6.53 8.47 -9.78
C ARG A 57 -5.69 8.84 -8.56
N VAL A 58 -5.71 7.97 -7.57
CA VAL A 58 -4.81 8.00 -6.41
C VAL A 58 -3.89 6.78 -6.49
N ILE A 59 -2.58 7.01 -6.36
CA ILE A 59 -1.56 5.95 -6.33
C ILE A 59 -0.83 6.04 -4.99
N SER A 60 -0.95 5.01 -4.15
CA SER A 60 -0.16 4.91 -2.93
C SER A 60 1.15 4.20 -3.22
N VAL A 61 2.26 4.81 -2.86
CA VAL A 61 3.61 4.23 -3.03
C VAL A 61 4.30 4.18 -1.67
N GLY A 62 4.78 3.02 -1.29
CA GLY A 62 5.44 2.84 0.00
C GLY A 62 6.01 1.45 0.21
N CYS A 63 6.43 1.17 1.44
CA CYS A 63 6.94 -0.13 1.84
C CYS A 63 5.86 -1.04 2.43
N ALA A 64 6.14 -2.34 2.47
CA ALA A 64 5.32 -3.35 3.13
C ALA A 64 6.17 -4.53 3.59
N GLY A 65 5.73 -5.22 4.63
CA GLY A 65 6.24 -6.54 5.01
C GLY A 65 5.66 -7.63 4.11
N ALA A 66 6.46 -8.65 3.78
CA ALA A 66 5.98 -9.79 3.02
C ALA A 66 5.03 -10.67 3.86
N ALA A 67 3.97 -11.20 3.24
CA ALA A 67 3.06 -12.16 3.85
C ALA A 67 3.12 -13.56 3.19
N VAL A 68 4.05 -13.78 2.27
CA VAL A 68 4.30 -15.07 1.61
C VAL A 68 5.80 -15.36 1.57
N GLU A 69 6.12 -16.64 1.60
CA GLU A 69 7.51 -17.08 1.48
C GLU A 69 8.10 -16.75 0.12
N GLY A 70 9.41 -16.57 0.05
CA GLY A 70 10.16 -16.29 -1.18
C GLY A 70 10.14 -14.82 -1.65
N LEU A 71 9.32 -13.95 -1.05
CA LEU A 71 9.43 -12.50 -1.28
C LEU A 71 10.62 -11.96 -0.49
N LYS A 72 11.43 -11.14 -1.16
CA LYS A 72 12.65 -10.55 -0.60
C LYS A 72 12.57 -9.02 -0.61
N PRO A 73 13.34 -8.35 0.26
CA PRO A 73 13.51 -6.90 0.17
C PRO A 73 13.83 -6.45 -1.26
N GLY A 74 13.13 -5.43 -1.72
CA GLY A 74 13.22 -4.92 -3.09
C GLY A 74 12.23 -5.51 -4.10
N ASN A 75 11.53 -6.61 -3.78
CA ASN A 75 10.43 -7.08 -4.63
C ASN A 75 9.27 -6.09 -4.62
N VAL A 76 8.54 -5.98 -5.73
CA VAL A 76 7.44 -5.03 -5.89
C VAL A 76 6.12 -5.77 -5.99
N ILE A 77 5.18 -5.39 -5.12
CA ILE A 77 3.79 -5.87 -5.12
C ILE A 77 2.89 -4.77 -5.65
N ILE A 78 2.09 -5.09 -6.65
CA ILE A 78 0.97 -4.26 -7.09
C ILE A 78 -0.29 -4.82 -6.44
N GLY A 79 -0.95 -4.01 -5.62
CA GLY A 79 -2.17 -4.41 -4.95
C GLY A 79 -3.29 -4.64 -5.97
N ASN A 80 -3.83 -5.85 -6.05
CA ASN A 80 -5.03 -6.14 -6.84
C ASN A 80 -6.32 -5.97 -6.02
N SER A 81 -6.20 -5.98 -4.70
CA SER A 81 -7.27 -5.70 -3.74
C SER A 81 -6.69 -5.36 -2.36
N TYR A 82 -7.53 -4.76 -1.50
CA TYR A 82 -7.12 -4.29 -0.18
C TYR A 82 -8.15 -4.71 0.86
N CYS A 83 -7.69 -5.17 2.03
CA CYS A 83 -8.54 -5.50 3.18
C CYS A 83 -7.89 -5.04 4.48
N TYR A 84 -8.69 -4.96 5.56
CA TYR A 84 -8.11 -4.74 6.88
C TYR A 84 -7.78 -6.08 7.55
N HIS A 85 -6.68 -6.15 8.29
CA HIS A 85 -6.35 -7.32 9.08
C HIS A 85 -6.64 -7.18 10.59
N ASP A 86 -7.09 -6.00 11.00
CA ASP A 86 -7.36 -5.64 12.40
C ASP A 86 -8.80 -5.17 12.63
N VAL A 87 -9.71 -5.48 11.70
CA VAL A 87 -11.13 -5.12 11.77
C VAL A 87 -12.00 -6.37 11.96
N TYR A 88 -12.91 -6.30 12.93
CA TYR A 88 -13.95 -7.29 13.15
C TYR A 88 -15.26 -6.60 13.53
N CYS A 89 -16.27 -6.71 12.68
CA CYS A 89 -17.59 -6.11 12.89
C CYS A 89 -18.69 -7.14 13.22
N GLY A 90 -18.31 -8.39 13.47
CA GLY A 90 -19.27 -9.47 13.74
C GLY A 90 -20.03 -9.93 12.49
N GLU A 91 -20.68 -11.07 12.57
CA GLU A 91 -21.49 -11.60 11.47
C GLU A 91 -22.69 -10.70 11.17
N PRO A 92 -23.12 -10.59 9.89
CA PRO A 92 -22.67 -11.39 8.74
C PRO A 92 -21.42 -10.84 8.01
N ASN A 93 -20.69 -9.88 8.59
CA ASN A 93 -19.50 -9.32 7.96
C ASN A 93 -18.33 -10.32 8.00
N ALA A 94 -17.57 -10.38 6.92
CA ALA A 94 -16.36 -11.17 6.90
C ALA A 94 -15.28 -10.57 7.83
N ASN A 95 -14.34 -11.38 8.31
CA ASN A 95 -13.16 -10.87 8.99
C ASN A 95 -12.41 -9.90 8.07
N GLY A 96 -12.00 -8.75 8.60
CA GLY A 96 -11.39 -7.67 7.83
C GLY A 96 -12.38 -6.73 7.13
N GLN A 97 -13.68 -6.99 7.20
CA GLN A 97 -14.71 -6.16 6.60
C GLN A 97 -15.26 -5.12 7.59
N ILE A 98 -15.29 -3.85 7.18
CA ILE A 98 -16.05 -2.82 7.88
C ILE A 98 -17.52 -2.93 7.47
N GLN A 99 -18.43 -2.87 8.44
CA GLN A 99 -19.88 -2.91 8.19
C GLN A 99 -20.29 -1.83 7.17
N GLY A 100 -21.04 -2.23 6.16
CA GLY A 100 -21.49 -1.35 5.07
C GLY A 100 -20.44 -1.06 3.99
N MET A 101 -19.25 -1.66 4.09
CA MET A 101 -18.20 -1.58 3.07
C MET A 101 -18.00 -2.93 2.37
N PRO A 102 -17.38 -2.95 1.18
CA PRO A 102 -17.00 -4.23 0.57
C PRO A 102 -16.03 -5.00 1.46
N ALA A 103 -16.06 -6.32 1.36
CA ALA A 103 -15.16 -7.20 2.11
C ALA A 103 -13.68 -6.99 1.73
N VAL A 104 -13.44 -6.67 0.45
CA VAL A 104 -12.16 -6.19 -0.07
C VAL A 104 -12.41 -4.97 -0.96
N PHE A 105 -11.55 -3.97 -0.91
CA PHE A 105 -11.61 -2.82 -1.81
C PHE A 105 -10.94 -3.17 -3.13
N PRO A 106 -11.53 -2.80 -4.28
CA PRO A 106 -10.95 -3.06 -5.60
C PRO A 106 -9.75 -2.15 -5.88
N SER A 107 -8.88 -2.61 -6.77
CA SER A 107 -7.77 -1.83 -7.32
C SER A 107 -8.01 -1.45 -8.77
N ASP A 108 -7.56 -0.27 -9.17
CA ASP A 108 -7.50 0.17 -10.56
C ASP A 108 -6.05 0.14 -11.05
N PHE A 109 -5.56 -1.04 -11.39
CA PHE A 109 -4.19 -1.24 -11.89
C PHE A 109 -4.09 -1.49 -13.41
N SER A 110 -5.18 -1.30 -14.13
CA SER A 110 -5.27 -1.55 -15.59
C SER A 110 -4.31 -0.68 -16.42
N TRP A 111 -3.81 0.39 -15.85
CA TRP A 111 -2.86 1.33 -16.46
C TRP A 111 -1.39 0.89 -16.32
N ILE A 112 -1.11 -0.16 -15.53
CA ILE A 112 0.24 -0.65 -15.30
C ILE A 112 0.57 -1.71 -16.35
N ASP A 113 1.67 -1.50 -17.07
CA ASP A 113 2.25 -2.53 -17.93
C ASP A 113 2.96 -3.57 -17.06
N MET A 114 2.28 -4.71 -16.86
CA MET A 114 2.74 -5.77 -15.98
C MET A 114 3.81 -6.61 -16.64
N ASP A 115 4.93 -6.78 -15.94
CA ASP A 115 6.00 -7.70 -16.32
C ASP A 115 6.44 -8.57 -15.14
N GLU A 116 7.43 -9.44 -15.35
CA GLU A 116 7.92 -10.40 -14.34
C GLU A 116 8.54 -9.78 -13.08
N ARG A 117 8.84 -8.48 -13.10
CA ARG A 117 9.35 -7.73 -11.93
C ARG A 117 8.29 -7.45 -10.89
N PHE A 118 7.02 -7.54 -11.29
CA PHE A 118 5.87 -7.17 -10.45
C PHE A 118 5.03 -8.39 -10.12
N ARG A 119 4.57 -8.45 -8.89
CA ARG A 119 3.63 -9.49 -8.45
C ARG A 119 2.31 -8.84 -8.05
N LEU A 120 1.22 -9.40 -8.53
CA LEU A 120 -0.12 -9.04 -8.06
C LEU A 120 -0.45 -9.78 -6.76
N GLY A 121 -1.07 -9.09 -5.81
CA GLY A 121 -1.55 -9.69 -4.59
C GLY A 121 -2.40 -8.77 -3.74
N THR A 122 -3.18 -9.34 -2.84
CA THR A 122 -3.93 -8.57 -1.85
C THR A 122 -2.98 -7.99 -0.80
N ILE A 123 -3.16 -6.71 -0.48
CA ILE A 123 -2.45 -6.03 0.60
C ILE A 123 -3.40 -5.94 1.80
N ALA A 124 -2.96 -6.48 2.95
CA ALA A 124 -3.71 -6.42 4.20
C ALA A 124 -3.17 -5.27 5.07
N THR A 125 -4.06 -4.39 5.52
CA THR A 125 -3.73 -3.16 6.24
C THR A 125 -4.19 -3.20 7.69
N GLY A 126 -3.37 -2.68 8.61
CA GLY A 126 -3.75 -2.46 10.00
C GLY A 126 -2.74 -1.60 10.76
N ASP A 127 -3.15 -1.03 11.89
CA ASP A 127 -2.29 -0.15 12.71
C ASP A 127 -1.33 -0.94 13.61
N LYS A 128 -0.61 -1.90 12.99
CA LYS A 128 0.39 -2.72 13.66
C LYS A 128 1.57 -2.98 12.75
N PHE A 129 2.77 -2.64 13.23
CA PHE A 129 4.00 -3.06 12.57
C PHE A 129 4.25 -4.55 12.82
N VAL A 130 4.09 -5.36 11.77
CA VAL A 130 4.19 -6.82 11.84
C VAL A 130 5.64 -7.23 11.64
N THR A 131 6.21 -7.91 12.65
CA THR A 131 7.64 -8.22 12.70
C THR A 131 7.95 -9.70 12.89
N THR A 132 6.94 -10.54 13.13
CA THR A 132 7.18 -11.97 13.38
C THR A 132 6.31 -12.88 12.52
N ARG A 133 6.78 -14.10 12.34
CA ARG A 133 6.09 -15.17 11.60
C ARG A 133 4.71 -15.44 12.23
N GLU A 134 4.62 -15.51 13.55
CA GLU A 134 3.38 -15.79 14.27
C GLU A 134 2.32 -14.72 13.99
N GLN A 135 2.73 -13.46 13.89
CA GLN A 135 1.82 -12.37 13.58
C GLN A 135 1.28 -12.48 12.14
N VAL A 136 2.14 -12.81 11.17
CA VAL A 136 1.71 -13.03 9.78
C VAL A 136 0.73 -14.21 9.70
N LEU A 137 1.04 -15.32 10.36
CA LEU A 137 0.17 -16.50 10.38
C LEU A 137 -1.17 -16.19 11.03
N ALA A 138 -1.19 -15.47 12.17
CA ALA A 138 -2.42 -15.05 12.83
C ALA A 138 -3.29 -14.15 11.93
N ILE A 139 -2.70 -13.23 11.19
CA ILE A 139 -3.41 -12.40 10.20
C ILE A 139 -4.01 -13.28 9.09
N LYS A 140 -3.24 -14.21 8.55
CA LYS A 140 -3.71 -15.12 7.49
C LYS A 140 -4.76 -16.11 7.98
N ASP A 141 -4.76 -16.47 9.25
CA ASP A 141 -5.79 -17.32 9.84
C ASP A 141 -7.06 -16.55 10.18
N PHE A 142 -6.94 -15.29 10.55
CA PHE A 142 -8.07 -14.40 10.77
C PHE A 142 -8.81 -14.07 9.47
N LEU A 143 -8.10 -13.79 8.38
CA LEU A 143 -8.69 -13.38 7.10
C LEU A 143 -9.17 -14.59 6.27
N PRO A 144 -10.24 -14.43 5.44
CA PRO A 144 -10.63 -15.46 4.49
C PRO A 144 -9.46 -15.87 3.59
N LYS A 145 -9.22 -17.17 3.47
CA LYS A 145 -8.09 -17.70 2.66
C LYS A 145 -8.16 -17.28 1.19
N SER A 146 -9.38 -17.02 0.67
CA SER A 146 -9.61 -16.54 -0.69
C SER A 146 -9.02 -15.15 -0.98
N TYR A 147 -8.69 -14.35 0.06
CA TYR A 147 -8.09 -13.03 -0.15
C TYR A 147 -6.66 -13.10 -0.69
N ASN A 148 -5.96 -14.23 -0.50
CA ASN A 148 -4.60 -14.42 -1.03
C ASN A 148 -3.64 -13.28 -0.66
N VAL A 149 -3.54 -12.98 0.64
CA VAL A 149 -2.72 -11.88 1.15
C VAL A 149 -1.24 -12.13 0.85
N CYS A 150 -0.60 -11.19 0.16
CA CYS A 150 0.80 -11.22 -0.24
C CYS A 150 1.69 -10.23 0.51
N ALA A 151 1.13 -9.11 0.97
CA ALA A 151 1.85 -8.07 1.69
C ALA A 151 1.00 -7.48 2.81
N ILE A 152 1.66 -6.90 3.81
CA ILE A 152 1.04 -6.26 4.97
C ILE A 152 1.61 -4.85 5.11
N ASP A 153 0.71 -3.87 5.23
CA ASP A 153 1.06 -2.47 5.40
C ASP A 153 0.19 -1.78 6.46
N MET A 154 0.28 -0.46 6.55
CA MET A 154 -0.48 0.31 7.53
C MET A 154 -1.43 1.35 6.90
N GLU A 155 -1.54 1.47 5.57
CA GLU A 155 -2.29 2.57 4.92
C GLU A 155 -3.23 2.15 3.78
N SER A 156 -2.86 1.15 2.98
CA SER A 156 -3.49 0.88 1.67
C SER A 156 -5.00 0.74 1.73
N ALA A 157 -5.54 -0.05 2.65
CA ALA A 157 -6.99 -0.24 2.74
C ALA A 157 -7.73 1.03 3.19
N ALA A 158 -7.08 1.87 4.03
CA ALA A 158 -7.67 3.13 4.47
C ALA A 158 -7.76 4.14 3.31
N LEU A 159 -6.72 4.25 2.50
CA LEU A 159 -6.71 5.06 1.29
C LEU A 159 -7.71 4.53 0.25
N ALA A 160 -7.74 3.20 0.05
CA ALA A 160 -8.69 2.53 -0.84
C ALA A 160 -10.15 2.81 -0.42
N GLN A 161 -10.44 2.77 0.88
CA GLN A 161 -11.77 3.08 1.41
C GLN A 161 -12.19 4.54 1.13
N VAL A 162 -11.28 5.49 1.30
CA VAL A 162 -11.54 6.91 0.96
C VAL A 162 -11.85 7.04 -0.53
N CYS A 163 -11.03 6.44 -1.40
CA CYS A 163 -11.20 6.47 -2.84
C CYS A 163 -12.51 5.78 -3.27
N TYR A 164 -12.82 4.62 -2.70
CA TYR A 164 -14.06 3.89 -2.95
C TYR A 164 -15.30 4.74 -2.65
N LYS A 165 -15.34 5.41 -1.49
CA LYS A 165 -16.43 6.30 -1.10
C LYS A 165 -16.59 7.52 -2.01
N LYS A 166 -15.52 7.95 -2.67
CA LYS A 166 -15.49 9.10 -3.59
C LYS A 166 -15.56 8.72 -5.07
N GLY A 167 -15.59 7.42 -5.42
CA GLY A 167 -15.63 6.95 -6.80
C GLY A 167 -14.34 7.24 -7.59
N ILE A 168 -13.19 7.32 -6.91
CA ILE A 168 -11.87 7.59 -7.50
C ILE A 168 -11.10 6.28 -7.65
N GLY A 169 -10.45 6.06 -8.80
CA GLY A 169 -9.57 4.92 -9.01
C GLY A 169 -8.40 4.92 -8.04
N PHE A 170 -8.09 3.75 -7.46
CA PHE A 170 -7.00 3.59 -6.48
C PHE A 170 -6.10 2.42 -6.82
N THR A 171 -4.80 2.63 -6.69
CA THR A 171 -3.78 1.58 -6.77
C THR A 171 -2.76 1.77 -5.66
N SER A 172 -2.37 0.68 -5.01
CA SER A 172 -1.22 0.68 -4.10
C SER A 172 -0.08 -0.14 -4.69
N ILE A 173 1.11 0.44 -4.71
CA ILE A 173 2.36 -0.19 -5.12
C ILE A 173 3.25 -0.25 -3.89
N ARG A 174 3.66 -1.45 -3.51
CA ARG A 174 4.47 -1.69 -2.32
C ARG A 174 5.80 -2.34 -2.66
N VAL A 175 6.86 -1.74 -2.16
CA VAL A 175 8.18 -2.36 -2.15
C VAL A 175 8.31 -3.17 -0.87
N ILE A 176 8.65 -4.44 -0.98
CA ILE A 176 8.92 -5.27 0.19
C ILE A 176 10.18 -4.75 0.88
N SER A 177 10.05 -4.33 2.13
CA SER A 177 11.16 -3.90 2.98
C SER A 177 11.78 -5.06 3.75
N ASP A 178 10.96 -6.03 4.12
CA ASP A 178 11.31 -7.14 4.99
C ASP A 178 10.34 -8.31 4.84
N ASN A 179 10.76 -9.47 5.31
CA ASN A 179 9.92 -10.66 5.33
C ASN A 179 9.83 -11.22 6.77
N PRO A 180 8.73 -10.98 7.50
CA PRO A 180 8.55 -11.48 8.85
C PRO A 180 8.47 -13.02 8.96
N LEU A 181 8.33 -13.72 7.82
CA LEU A 181 8.38 -15.19 7.78
C LEU A 181 9.82 -15.72 7.86
N GLU A 182 10.81 -14.83 7.73
CA GLU A 182 12.24 -15.12 7.79
C GLU A 182 12.83 -14.68 9.15
N PRO A 183 13.89 -15.35 9.66
CA PRO A 183 14.45 -15.05 10.99
C PRO A 183 15.08 -13.66 11.14
N SER A 184 15.46 -13.00 10.05
CA SER A 184 16.25 -11.76 10.04
C SER A 184 15.42 -10.51 9.70
N GLN A 185 14.12 -10.49 9.99
CA GLN A 185 13.21 -9.42 9.61
C GLN A 185 13.71 -8.02 9.99
N THR A 186 14.13 -7.82 11.24
CA THR A 186 14.60 -6.50 11.73
C THR A 186 15.85 -6.01 10.99
N GLU A 187 16.78 -6.93 10.72
CA GLU A 187 17.99 -6.64 9.96
C GLU A 187 17.68 -6.34 8.49
N GLN A 188 16.73 -7.08 7.91
CA GLN A 188 16.25 -6.82 6.55
C GLN A 188 15.64 -5.43 6.43
N TYR A 189 14.77 -5.03 7.37
CA TYR A 189 14.15 -3.71 7.37
C TYR A 189 15.18 -2.58 7.49
N ALA A 190 16.14 -2.70 8.40
CA ALA A 190 17.22 -1.73 8.52
C ALA A 190 18.07 -1.66 7.25
N GLY A 191 18.56 -2.82 6.77
CA GLY A 191 19.39 -2.91 5.58
C GLY A 191 18.69 -2.49 4.29
N PHE A 192 17.37 -2.61 4.21
CA PHE A 192 16.60 -2.12 3.09
C PHE A 192 16.75 -0.60 2.90
N TRP A 193 16.59 0.17 3.96
CA TRP A 193 16.71 1.62 3.89
C TRP A 193 18.12 2.09 3.58
N ASP A 194 19.13 1.39 4.05
CA ASP A 194 20.53 1.75 3.86
C ASP A 194 21.06 1.41 2.46
N ASN A 195 20.54 0.35 1.82
CA ASN A 195 21.19 -0.23 0.64
C ASN A 195 20.28 -0.45 -0.57
N LEU A 196 18.96 -0.61 -0.39
CA LEU A 196 18.07 -1.08 -1.44
C LEU A 196 16.95 -0.12 -1.81
N ALA A 197 16.54 0.76 -0.89
CA ALA A 197 15.35 1.59 -1.04
C ALA A 197 15.39 2.43 -2.33
N GLU A 198 16.46 3.18 -2.56
CA GLU A 198 16.58 4.04 -3.74
C GLU A 198 16.42 3.25 -5.05
N LYS A 199 17.11 2.10 -5.17
CA LYS A 199 17.05 1.25 -6.35
C LYS A 199 15.64 0.69 -6.55
N ALA A 200 15.00 0.22 -5.49
CA ALA A 200 13.67 -0.37 -5.55
C ALA A 200 12.59 0.69 -5.89
N PHE A 201 12.66 1.86 -5.28
CA PHE A 201 11.75 2.97 -5.60
C PHE A 201 11.96 3.48 -7.04
N ASN A 202 13.19 3.49 -7.55
CA ASN A 202 13.44 3.81 -8.96
C ASN A 202 12.75 2.84 -9.94
N VAL A 203 12.55 1.57 -9.56
CA VAL A 203 11.75 0.62 -10.37
C VAL A 203 10.29 1.01 -10.36
N VAL A 204 9.74 1.33 -9.18
CA VAL A 204 8.34 1.79 -9.02
C VAL A 204 8.10 3.10 -9.76
N CYS A 205 9.00 4.04 -9.65
CA CYS A 205 8.87 5.35 -10.30
C CYS A 205 8.75 5.27 -11.82
N LYS A 206 9.32 4.25 -12.45
CA LYS A 206 9.19 4.05 -13.92
C LYS A 206 7.77 3.65 -14.33
N LEU A 207 6.91 3.27 -13.37
CA LEU A 207 5.49 3.01 -13.61
C LEU A 207 4.65 4.28 -13.51
N LEU A 208 5.15 5.32 -12.85
CA LEU A 208 4.43 6.57 -12.60
C LEU A 208 4.61 7.55 -13.75
#